data_d4d76adb91cd2f5c39f9eceee899673a
#
_entry.id   d4d76adb91cd2f5c39f9eceee899673a
#
_cell.length_a   1.000
_cell.length_b   1.000
_cell.length_c   1.000
_cell.angle_alpha   90.00
_cell.angle_beta   90.00
_cell.angle_gamma   90.00
#
_symmetry.space_group_name_H-M   'P 1'
#
loop_
_entity.id
_entity.type
_entity.pdbx_description
1 polymer ?
#
loop_
_entity_poly.entity_id
_entity_poly.type
_entity_poly.pdbx_seq_one_letter_code
_entity_poly.pdbx_strand_id
1 'polypeptide(L)'
;MGRRAREERREEREDKVAKQVKVKRKNNLKAAGILVLIAIIVGYTGYVFINTDSNVPGSPPNAGRLGDEHEHASLLVRIFGDKFNFGGPSYQIKNSWIHFEDSDGSTIHRHSSGVALGFLFDTLNIVVGWESIGYNEPFDSSKPVDPCFIFPDGRQFCTNEDYSLKFYINHELVKDIYNYVIEEGDRILITYGSETSEQIEEQLRELDSQIIRG
;
A
#
# COMPACT_ATOMS: atom_id res chain seq x y z
N MET A 1 -26.87 45.46 -71.85
CA MET A 1 -25.74 44.64 -71.32
C MET A 1 -25.76 44.52 -69.78
N GLY A 2 -26.60 45.20 -69.03
CA GLY A 2 -26.46 45.19 -67.55
C GLY A 2 -27.20 44.08 -66.76
N ARG A 3 -28.23 43.47 -67.29
CA ARG A 3 -29.04 42.48 -66.52
C ARG A 3 -28.37 41.12 -66.45
N ARG A 4 -27.90 40.53 -67.47
CA ARG A 4 -27.21 39.25 -67.52
C ARG A 4 -25.97 39.24 -66.61
N ALA A 5 -25.15 40.25 -66.71
CA ALA A 5 -23.93 40.36 -65.87
C ALA A 5 -24.23 40.50 -64.35
N ARG A 6 -25.44 40.98 -63.96
CA ARG A 6 -25.87 41.02 -62.57
C ARG A 6 -26.40 39.68 -62.11
N GLU A 7 -27.06 38.93 -62.95
CA GLU A 7 -27.54 37.56 -62.69
C GLU A 7 -26.37 36.60 -62.54
N GLU A 8 -25.39 36.60 -63.41
CA GLU A 8 -24.16 35.80 -63.33
C GLU A 8 -23.39 36.05 -62.03
N ARG A 9 -23.23 37.34 -61.64
CA ARG A 9 -22.56 37.67 -60.38
C ARG A 9 -23.32 37.23 -59.14
N ARG A 10 -24.65 37.17 -59.21
CA ARG A 10 -25.51 36.70 -58.14
C ARG A 10 -25.41 35.19 -58.00
N GLU A 11 -25.49 34.43 -59.10
CA GLU A 11 -25.32 32.98 -59.13
C GLU A 11 -23.91 32.59 -58.62
N GLU A 12 -22.88 33.29 -59.03
CA GLU A 12 -21.50 33.04 -58.60
C GLU A 12 -21.33 33.27 -57.05
N ARG A 13 -22.03 34.29 -56.50
CA ARG A 13 -22.05 34.53 -55.05
C ARG A 13 -22.82 33.44 -54.31
N GLU A 14 -23.98 33.04 -54.82
CA GLU A 14 -24.80 31.97 -54.22
C GLU A 14 -24.03 30.65 -54.20
N ASP A 15 -23.35 30.31 -55.29
CA ASP A 15 -22.48 29.13 -55.37
C ASP A 15 -21.31 29.17 -54.40
N LYS A 16 -20.63 30.32 -54.26
CA LYS A 16 -19.55 30.50 -53.32
C LYS A 16 -20.05 30.34 -51.88
N VAL A 17 -21.18 30.93 -51.52
CA VAL A 17 -21.82 30.79 -50.21
C VAL A 17 -22.21 29.33 -49.95
N ALA A 18 -22.84 28.65 -50.91
CA ALA A 18 -23.22 27.26 -50.79
C ALA A 18 -22.00 26.34 -50.54
N LYS A 19 -20.89 26.57 -51.27
CA LYS A 19 -19.64 25.85 -51.08
C LYS A 19 -19.04 26.12 -49.67
N GLN A 20 -19.03 27.37 -49.24
CA GLN A 20 -18.55 27.73 -47.90
C GLN A 20 -19.40 27.09 -46.77
N VAL A 21 -20.72 27.08 -46.90
CA VAL A 21 -21.63 26.42 -45.96
C VAL A 21 -21.36 24.92 -45.89
N LYS A 22 -21.17 24.24 -47.04
CA LYS A 22 -20.84 22.81 -47.08
C LYS A 22 -19.51 22.51 -46.39
N VAL A 23 -18.46 23.32 -46.66
CA VAL A 23 -17.14 23.18 -46.02
C VAL A 23 -17.24 23.40 -44.52
N LYS A 24 -17.92 24.46 -44.08
CA LYS A 24 -18.14 24.76 -42.66
C LYS A 24 -18.87 23.63 -41.95
N ARG A 25 -19.96 23.10 -42.55
CA ARG A 25 -20.71 21.96 -42.01
C ARG A 25 -19.83 20.71 -41.89
N LYS A 26 -19.00 20.39 -42.89
CA LYS A 26 -18.07 19.27 -42.87
C LYS A 26 -17.01 19.44 -41.77
N ASN A 27 -16.48 20.63 -41.60
CA ASN A 27 -15.48 20.91 -40.54
C ASN A 27 -16.11 20.85 -39.13
N ASN A 28 -17.34 21.38 -38.97
CA ASN A 28 -18.06 21.26 -37.68
C ASN A 28 -18.38 19.80 -37.36
N LEU A 29 -18.75 18.97 -38.32
CA LEU A 29 -18.93 17.53 -38.10
C LEU A 29 -17.65 16.82 -37.70
N LYS A 30 -16.50 17.18 -38.31
CA LYS A 30 -15.19 16.64 -37.90
C LYS A 30 -14.84 17.08 -36.49
N ALA A 31 -15.03 18.34 -36.14
CA ALA A 31 -14.78 18.87 -34.82
C ALA A 31 -15.68 18.21 -33.78
N ALA A 32 -16.97 18.03 -34.07
CA ALA A 32 -17.89 17.31 -33.20
C ALA A 32 -17.46 15.84 -33.00
N GLY A 33 -17.01 15.16 -34.04
CA GLY A 33 -16.50 13.78 -33.95
C GLY A 33 -15.25 13.69 -33.04
N ILE A 34 -14.31 14.64 -33.14
CA ILE A 34 -13.14 14.69 -32.28
C ILE A 34 -13.55 14.94 -30.81
N LEU A 35 -14.47 15.86 -30.56
CA LEU A 35 -14.94 16.14 -29.20
C LEU A 35 -15.64 14.93 -28.57
N VAL A 36 -16.45 14.20 -29.34
CA VAL A 36 -17.06 12.95 -28.86
C VAL A 36 -16.00 11.90 -28.54
N LEU A 37 -14.99 11.74 -29.38
CA LEU A 37 -13.90 10.81 -29.13
C LEU A 37 -13.14 11.16 -27.83
N ILE A 38 -12.81 12.44 -27.63
CA ILE A 38 -12.17 12.93 -26.39
C ILE A 38 -13.08 12.63 -25.20
N ALA A 39 -14.37 12.91 -25.28
CA ALA A 39 -15.31 12.65 -24.19
C ALA A 39 -15.41 11.15 -23.84
N ILE A 40 -15.36 10.27 -24.85
CA ILE A 40 -15.32 8.81 -24.63
C ILE A 40 -14.03 8.39 -23.93
N ILE A 41 -12.88 8.90 -24.39
CA ILE A 41 -11.59 8.56 -23.78
C ILE A 41 -11.54 9.04 -22.32
N VAL A 42 -11.89 10.30 -22.04
CA VAL A 42 -11.90 10.85 -20.70
C VAL A 42 -12.93 10.13 -19.81
N GLY A 43 -14.12 9.87 -20.33
CA GLY A 43 -15.15 9.13 -19.61
C GLY A 43 -14.74 7.70 -19.29
N TYR A 44 -14.13 7.00 -20.26
CA TYR A 44 -13.65 5.64 -20.07
C TYR A 44 -12.46 5.58 -19.09
N THR A 45 -11.48 6.49 -19.22
CA THR A 45 -10.35 6.55 -18.26
C THR A 45 -10.83 6.90 -16.86
N GLY A 46 -11.77 7.83 -16.73
CA GLY A 46 -12.39 8.14 -15.42
C GLY A 46 -13.16 6.96 -14.85
N TYR A 47 -13.94 6.24 -15.68
CA TYR A 47 -14.63 5.04 -15.26
C TYR A 47 -13.67 3.94 -14.79
N VAL A 48 -12.61 3.67 -15.56
CA VAL A 48 -11.58 2.70 -15.17
C VAL A 48 -10.92 3.13 -13.86
N PHE A 49 -10.53 4.40 -13.72
CA PHE A 49 -9.89 4.91 -12.52
C PHE A 49 -10.77 4.78 -11.26
N ILE A 50 -12.08 4.99 -11.38
CA ILE A 50 -13.02 4.88 -10.26
C ILE A 50 -13.34 3.42 -9.91
N ASN A 51 -13.38 2.52 -10.92
CA ASN A 51 -13.79 1.13 -10.74
C ASN A 51 -12.62 0.13 -10.76
N THR A 52 -11.37 0.59 -10.89
CA THR A 52 -10.23 -0.30 -10.70
C THR A 52 -10.08 -0.50 -9.20
N ASP A 53 -10.46 -1.68 -8.73
CA ASP A 53 -10.05 -2.17 -7.42
C ASP A 53 -8.53 -2.06 -7.33
N SER A 54 -8.02 -1.80 -6.14
CA SER A 54 -6.62 -1.45 -5.81
C SER A 54 -5.56 -2.51 -6.19
N ASN A 55 -5.79 -3.31 -7.23
CA ASN A 55 -4.81 -4.24 -7.81
C ASN A 55 -3.73 -3.49 -8.62
N VAL A 56 -3.11 -2.50 -7.98
CA VAL A 56 -1.87 -1.91 -8.50
C VAL A 56 -0.78 -2.97 -8.38
N PRO A 57 0.01 -3.24 -9.42
CA PRO A 57 1.11 -4.20 -9.32
C PRO A 57 1.99 -3.88 -8.10
N GLY A 58 2.15 -4.86 -7.19
CA GLY A 58 2.88 -4.69 -5.93
C GLY A 58 2.03 -4.23 -4.74
N SER A 59 0.71 -4.06 -4.88
CA SER A 59 -0.17 -3.88 -3.73
C SER A 59 -0.23 -5.15 -2.89
N PRO A 60 -0.23 -5.03 -1.55
CA PRO A 60 -0.43 -6.18 -0.68
C PRO A 60 -1.84 -6.75 -0.83
N PRO A 61 -2.04 -8.02 -0.49
CA PRO A 61 -3.36 -8.63 -0.45
C PRO A 61 -4.31 -7.81 0.46
N ASN A 62 -5.54 -7.65 0.04
CA ASN A 62 -6.61 -6.94 0.77
C ASN A 62 -6.36 -5.44 1.01
N ALA A 63 -5.31 -4.85 0.46
CA ALA A 63 -5.05 -3.41 0.60
C ALA A 63 -6.15 -2.58 -0.08
N GLY A 64 -6.58 -1.52 0.58
CA GLY A 64 -7.37 -0.46 0.01
C GLY A 64 -6.59 0.39 -0.99
N ARG A 65 -7.05 1.61 -1.25
CA ARG A 65 -6.28 2.55 -2.09
C ARG A 65 -5.11 3.11 -1.29
N LEU A 66 -3.96 3.24 -1.93
CA LEU A 66 -2.84 3.94 -1.31
C LEU A 66 -3.26 5.37 -0.93
N GLY A 67 -3.10 5.71 0.36
CA GLY A 67 -3.49 6.99 0.93
C GLY A 67 -4.95 7.09 1.37
N ASP A 68 -5.72 5.99 1.43
CA ASP A 68 -7.08 5.98 1.98
C ASP A 68 -7.10 5.97 3.52
N GLU A 69 -6.01 5.53 4.15
CA GLU A 69 -5.75 5.63 5.59
C GLU A 69 -4.32 6.08 5.86
N HIS A 70 -4.06 6.61 7.06
CA HIS A 70 -2.74 6.98 7.53
C HIS A 70 -2.68 6.74 9.04
N GLU A 71 -2.18 5.57 9.41
CA GLU A 71 -2.19 5.06 10.77
C GLU A 71 -0.76 4.81 11.26
N HIS A 72 -0.53 5.02 12.55
CA HIS A 72 0.78 4.88 13.17
C HIS A 72 0.70 3.91 14.34
N ALA A 73 1.70 3.03 14.44
CA ALA A 73 1.85 2.11 15.55
C ALA A 73 3.27 2.09 16.07
N SER A 74 3.44 1.84 17.37
CA SER A 74 4.76 1.65 17.98
C SER A 74 5.18 0.20 17.95
N LEU A 75 6.43 -0.07 17.53
CA LEU A 75 7.04 -1.40 17.52
C LEU A 75 8.26 -1.44 18.41
N LEU A 76 8.33 -2.45 19.27
CA LEU A 76 9.52 -2.82 20.00
C LEU A 76 9.87 -4.27 19.70
N VAL A 77 11.06 -4.52 19.17
CA VAL A 77 11.60 -5.87 18.98
C VAL A 77 12.77 -6.09 19.91
N ARG A 78 12.70 -7.17 20.71
CA ARG A 78 13.77 -7.57 21.62
C ARG A 78 14.20 -9.01 21.38
N ILE A 79 15.50 -9.21 21.25
CA ILE A 79 16.10 -10.54 21.05
C ILE A 79 17.09 -10.76 22.20
N PHE A 80 16.81 -11.72 23.08
CA PHE A 80 17.57 -11.96 24.31
C PHE A 80 17.73 -10.71 25.18
N GLY A 81 16.69 -9.88 25.23
CA GLY A 81 16.69 -8.61 25.95
C GLY A 81 17.31 -7.42 25.21
N ASP A 82 18.03 -7.62 24.11
CA ASP A 82 18.62 -6.55 23.31
C ASP A 82 17.60 -5.97 22.34
N LYS A 83 17.49 -4.63 22.29
CA LYS A 83 16.60 -3.92 21.36
C LYS A 83 17.11 -4.00 19.94
N PHE A 84 16.28 -4.48 19.01
CA PHE A 84 16.57 -4.37 17.59
C PHE A 84 16.06 -3.01 17.06
N ASN A 85 16.88 -2.36 16.21
CA ASN A 85 16.58 -1.03 15.69
C ASN A 85 16.40 -1.06 14.16
N PHE A 86 15.19 -0.70 13.70
CA PHE A 86 14.86 -0.56 12.27
C PHE A 86 15.18 0.85 11.72
N GLY A 87 15.80 1.75 12.46
CA GLY A 87 16.17 3.11 12.00
C GLY A 87 17.28 3.14 10.93
N GLY A 88 17.94 2.01 10.66
CA GLY A 88 18.97 1.94 9.63
C GLY A 88 18.41 2.10 8.21
N PRO A 89 19.21 2.66 7.24
CA PRO A 89 18.74 2.94 5.88
C PRO A 89 18.23 1.70 5.12
N SER A 90 18.69 0.50 5.50
CA SER A 90 18.23 -0.76 4.90
C SER A 90 16.81 -1.14 5.24
N TYR A 91 16.20 -0.51 6.24
CA TYR A 91 14.84 -0.79 6.70
C TYR A 91 13.84 0.33 6.38
N GLN A 92 14.33 1.49 5.90
CA GLN A 92 13.51 2.69 5.71
C GLN A 92 12.84 2.72 4.34
N ILE A 93 11.56 3.12 4.29
CA ILE A 93 10.73 3.38 3.09
C ILE A 93 10.82 2.24 2.07
N LYS A 94 10.69 1.00 2.52
CA LYS A 94 10.77 -0.18 1.63
C LYS A 94 9.54 -0.36 0.76
N ASN A 95 8.41 0.16 1.20
CA ASN A 95 7.15 0.09 0.47
C ASN A 95 6.29 1.31 0.79
N SER A 96 5.41 1.71 -0.12
CA SER A 96 4.54 2.88 0.08
C SER A 96 3.29 2.59 0.92
N TRP A 97 2.88 1.33 1.07
CA TRP A 97 1.68 0.95 1.83
C TRP A 97 1.93 0.85 3.33
N ILE A 98 3.12 0.39 3.72
CA ILE A 98 3.53 0.26 5.12
C ILE A 98 5.06 0.30 5.22
N HIS A 99 5.61 1.11 6.11
CA HIS A 99 7.06 1.27 6.24
C HIS A 99 7.48 1.95 7.56
N PHE A 100 8.80 2.00 7.76
CA PHE A 100 9.48 2.91 8.69
C PHE A 100 10.03 4.08 7.90
N GLU A 101 10.06 5.29 8.49
CA GLU A 101 10.62 6.49 7.86
C GLU A 101 11.39 7.38 8.86
N ASP A 102 12.00 8.47 8.42
CA ASP A 102 12.73 9.48 9.21
C ASP A 102 13.84 8.94 10.11
N SER A 103 14.43 7.79 9.74
CA SER A 103 15.40 7.08 10.58
C SER A 103 14.82 6.64 11.93
N ASP A 104 13.50 6.67 12.07
CA ASP A 104 12.79 6.08 13.20
C ASP A 104 12.53 4.58 12.91
N GLY A 105 13.03 3.74 13.78
CA GLY A 105 12.83 2.29 13.69
C GLY A 105 11.82 1.78 14.70
N SER A 106 11.04 2.66 15.31
CA SER A 106 10.05 2.35 16.33
C SER A 106 8.61 2.72 15.94
N THR A 107 8.42 3.63 14.99
CA THR A 107 7.10 3.97 14.46
C THR A 107 6.86 3.32 13.11
N ILE A 108 5.79 2.56 13.00
CA ILE A 108 5.30 1.99 11.74
C ILE A 108 4.29 2.97 11.16
N HIS A 109 4.40 3.28 9.86
CA HIS A 109 3.44 4.08 9.10
C HIS A 109 2.69 3.17 8.13
N ARG A 110 1.36 3.15 8.21
CA ARG A 110 0.46 2.42 7.29
C ARG A 110 -0.39 3.41 6.51
N HIS A 111 -0.28 3.39 5.18
CA HIS A 111 -0.91 4.36 4.28
C HIS A 111 -2.09 3.79 3.49
N SER A 112 -2.63 2.64 3.90
CA SER A 112 -3.79 2.05 3.23
C SER A 112 -4.53 1.10 4.15
N SER A 113 -5.86 1.07 4.03
CA SER A 113 -6.71 0.11 4.72
C SER A 113 -6.35 -1.32 4.36
N GLY A 114 -6.56 -2.25 5.30
CA GLY A 114 -6.41 -3.69 5.06
C GLY A 114 -4.97 -4.20 4.88
N VAL A 115 -3.95 -3.36 5.02
CA VAL A 115 -2.55 -3.77 4.93
C VAL A 115 -2.11 -4.42 6.24
N ALA A 116 -1.80 -5.70 6.17
CA ALA A 116 -1.37 -6.47 7.33
C ALA A 116 0.08 -6.18 7.73
N LEU A 117 0.40 -6.31 9.02
CA LEU A 117 1.74 -6.12 9.59
C LEU A 117 2.77 -7.08 9.00
N GLY A 118 2.37 -8.29 8.63
CA GLY A 118 3.25 -9.26 7.95
C GLY A 118 3.83 -8.71 6.66
N PHE A 119 3.07 -7.92 5.91
CA PHE A 119 3.58 -7.31 4.69
C PHE A 119 4.75 -6.33 4.94
N LEU A 120 4.77 -5.63 6.09
CA LEU A 120 5.94 -4.83 6.49
C LEU A 120 7.19 -5.72 6.55
N PHE A 121 7.11 -6.83 7.28
CA PHE A 121 8.24 -7.75 7.44
C PHE A 121 8.65 -8.40 6.13
N ASP A 122 7.69 -8.75 5.26
CA ASP A 122 7.97 -9.27 3.91
C ASP A 122 8.80 -8.28 3.09
N THR A 123 8.46 -6.97 3.14
CA THR A 123 9.22 -5.93 2.43
C THR A 123 10.66 -5.76 2.93
N LEU A 124 10.90 -6.17 4.18
CA LEU A 124 12.22 -6.17 4.83
C LEU A 124 12.96 -7.50 4.63
N ASN A 125 12.35 -8.48 3.95
CA ASN A 125 12.81 -9.86 3.85
C ASN A 125 13.01 -10.53 5.22
N ILE A 126 12.16 -10.18 6.19
CA ILE A 126 12.12 -10.77 7.54
C ILE A 126 10.92 -11.71 7.59
N VAL A 127 11.13 -12.94 8.02
CA VAL A 127 10.03 -13.88 8.26
C VAL A 127 9.59 -13.77 9.71
N VAL A 128 8.29 -13.62 9.95
CA VAL A 128 7.70 -13.49 11.29
C VAL A 128 6.51 -14.42 11.42
N GLY A 129 6.45 -15.15 12.52
CA GLY A 129 5.30 -16.01 12.87
C GLY A 129 5.39 -17.42 12.33
N TRP A 130 4.22 -18.01 12.07
CA TRP A 130 4.07 -19.44 11.73
C TRP A 130 4.40 -19.78 10.27
N GLU A 131 4.46 -18.80 9.38
CA GLU A 131 4.59 -18.99 7.93
C GLU A 131 6.03 -19.06 7.42
N SER A 132 6.97 -19.45 8.24
CA SER A 132 8.39 -19.50 7.87
C SER A 132 8.77 -20.64 6.90
N ILE A 133 7.80 -21.32 6.31
CA ILE A 133 8.06 -22.39 5.32
C ILE A 133 7.53 -21.97 3.94
N GLY A 134 8.31 -21.12 3.26
CA GLY A 134 8.23 -20.92 1.80
C GLY A 134 6.95 -20.26 1.29
N TYR A 135 7.11 -19.25 0.47
CA TYR A 135 6.09 -18.45 -0.23
C TYR A 135 5.04 -19.25 -1.05
N ASN A 136 5.05 -20.59 -1.05
CA ASN A 136 4.23 -21.42 -1.95
C ASN A 136 3.56 -22.64 -1.29
N GLU A 137 3.65 -22.83 0.02
CA GLU A 137 2.95 -23.94 0.67
C GLU A 137 1.77 -23.39 1.48
N PRO A 138 0.55 -23.91 1.29
CA PRO A 138 -0.59 -23.51 2.11
C PRO A 138 -0.32 -23.91 3.57
N PHE A 139 -0.61 -22.97 4.51
CA PHE A 139 -0.53 -23.18 5.94
C PHE A 139 -1.28 -24.46 6.34
N ASP A 140 -0.54 -25.46 6.79
CA ASP A 140 -1.11 -26.69 7.37
C ASP A 140 -1.29 -26.50 8.89
N SER A 141 -2.49 -26.07 9.28
CA SER A 141 -2.87 -25.88 10.69
C SER A 141 -2.81 -27.15 11.55
N SER A 142 -2.56 -28.30 10.93
CA SER A 142 -2.43 -29.60 11.63
C SER A 142 -1.02 -29.86 12.16
N LYS A 143 -0.02 -29.08 11.74
CA LYS A 143 1.37 -29.19 12.23
C LYS A 143 1.64 -28.08 13.24
N PRO A 144 2.02 -28.40 14.47
CA PRO A 144 2.54 -27.39 15.38
C PRO A 144 3.91 -26.94 14.83
N VAL A 145 3.93 -25.78 14.19
CA VAL A 145 5.17 -25.12 13.83
C VAL A 145 5.41 -24.05 14.86
N ASP A 146 6.54 -24.11 15.55
CA ASP A 146 6.92 -23.08 16.49
C ASP A 146 7.18 -21.76 15.77
N PRO A 147 6.71 -20.62 16.28
CA PRO A 147 6.90 -19.34 15.61
C PRO A 147 8.37 -18.98 15.53
N CYS A 148 8.77 -18.42 14.39
CA CYS A 148 10.13 -17.94 14.11
C CYS A 148 10.17 -16.47 13.78
N PHE A 149 11.29 -15.82 14.08
CA PHE A 149 11.69 -14.53 13.57
C PHE A 149 13.04 -14.70 12.86
N ILE A 150 13.05 -14.56 11.51
CA ILE A 150 14.22 -14.86 10.68
C ILE A 150 14.63 -13.62 9.92
N PHE A 151 15.90 -13.22 10.10
CA PHE A 151 16.50 -12.08 9.42
C PHE A 151 17.03 -12.44 8.02
N PRO A 152 17.17 -11.45 7.11
CA PRO A 152 17.74 -11.67 5.76
C PRO A 152 19.17 -12.20 5.77
N ASP A 153 19.92 -11.98 6.84
CA ASP A 153 21.31 -12.48 7.03
C ASP A 153 21.37 -13.94 7.49
N GLY A 154 20.20 -14.57 7.65
CA GLY A 154 20.09 -15.98 8.05
C GLY A 154 20.04 -16.24 9.55
N ARG A 155 20.11 -15.21 10.41
CA ARG A 155 19.86 -15.37 11.85
C ARG A 155 18.41 -15.78 12.08
N GLN A 156 18.20 -16.83 12.88
CA GLN A 156 16.90 -17.40 13.17
C GLN A 156 16.65 -17.47 14.67
N PHE A 157 15.48 -17.05 15.07
CA PHE A 157 14.99 -17.03 16.45
C PHE A 157 13.66 -17.73 16.52
N CYS A 158 13.69 -19.06 16.62
CA CYS A 158 12.51 -19.91 16.64
C CYS A 158 12.25 -20.41 18.06
N THR A 159 11.01 -20.47 18.46
CA THR A 159 10.61 -21.09 19.74
C THR A 159 11.16 -22.51 19.83
N ASN A 160 11.70 -22.87 20.97
CA ASN A 160 12.25 -24.17 21.31
C ASN A 160 12.07 -24.46 22.81
N GLU A 161 12.74 -25.50 23.34
CA GLU A 161 12.63 -25.90 24.75
C GLU A 161 13.13 -24.83 25.73
N ASP A 162 14.15 -24.03 25.33
CA ASP A 162 14.82 -23.04 26.20
C ASP A 162 14.30 -21.62 26.02
N TYR A 163 13.86 -21.27 24.79
CA TYR A 163 13.51 -19.90 24.39
C TYR A 163 12.18 -19.86 23.63
N SER A 164 11.45 -18.78 23.79
CA SER A 164 10.16 -18.58 23.08
C SER A 164 10.07 -17.25 22.40
N LEU A 165 9.52 -17.25 21.19
CA LEU A 165 9.09 -16.04 20.48
C LEU A 165 7.67 -15.69 20.92
N LYS A 166 7.47 -14.48 21.41
CA LYS A 166 6.19 -13.99 21.93
C LYS A 166 5.82 -12.69 21.25
N PHE A 167 4.51 -12.51 21.02
CA PHE A 167 3.96 -11.33 20.40
C PHE A 167 2.92 -10.72 21.33
N TYR A 168 2.99 -9.41 21.52
CA TYR A 168 1.99 -8.66 22.27
C TYR A 168 1.48 -7.51 21.42
N ILE A 169 0.17 -7.29 21.46
CA ILE A 169 -0.51 -6.13 20.88
C ILE A 169 -1.29 -5.48 22.02
N ASN A 170 -1.00 -4.21 22.30
CA ASN A 170 -1.66 -3.45 23.37
C ASN A 170 -1.67 -4.21 24.72
N HIS A 171 -0.54 -4.81 25.08
CA HIS A 171 -0.31 -5.64 26.28
C HIS A 171 -0.94 -7.03 26.25
N GLU A 172 -1.71 -7.36 25.23
CA GLU A 172 -2.31 -8.69 25.10
C GLU A 172 -1.39 -9.65 24.36
N LEU A 173 -1.10 -10.80 24.96
CA LEU A 173 -0.34 -11.88 24.32
C LEU A 173 -1.17 -12.47 23.18
N VAL A 174 -0.67 -12.41 21.97
CA VAL A 174 -1.29 -12.95 20.77
C VAL A 174 -0.47 -14.09 20.17
N LYS A 175 -1.13 -14.99 19.43
CA LYS A 175 -0.45 -16.13 18.83
C LYS A 175 0.30 -15.78 17.55
N ASP A 176 -0.23 -14.83 16.78
CA ASP A 176 0.28 -14.43 15.50
C ASP A 176 0.00 -12.93 15.27
N ILE A 177 0.90 -12.27 14.55
CA ILE A 177 0.78 -10.86 14.19
C ILE A 177 0.81 -10.65 12.66
N TYR A 178 1.05 -11.71 11.89
CA TYR A 178 1.27 -11.58 10.45
C TYR A 178 0.06 -10.97 9.72
N ASN A 179 -1.14 -11.43 10.07
CA ASN A 179 -2.39 -10.96 9.49
C ASN A 179 -3.02 -9.78 10.24
N TYR A 180 -2.35 -9.26 11.25
CA TYR A 180 -2.85 -8.13 12.02
C TYR A 180 -2.75 -6.84 11.21
N VAL A 181 -3.84 -6.08 11.13
CA VAL A 181 -3.89 -4.73 10.54
C VAL A 181 -3.78 -3.73 11.68
N ILE A 182 -2.69 -2.97 11.72
CA ILE A 182 -2.45 -1.99 12.80
C ILE A 182 -3.48 -0.86 12.75
N GLU A 183 -3.86 -0.36 13.93
CA GLU A 183 -4.69 0.82 14.12
C GLU A 183 -3.87 1.96 14.75
N GLU A 184 -4.40 3.19 14.68
CA GLU A 184 -3.72 4.35 15.23
C GLU A 184 -3.45 4.20 16.73
N GLY A 185 -2.18 4.35 17.12
CA GLY A 185 -1.75 4.27 18.49
C GLY A 185 -1.44 2.87 19.01
N ASP A 186 -1.54 1.84 18.18
CA ASP A 186 -1.21 0.47 18.57
C ASP A 186 0.22 0.34 19.06
N ARG A 187 0.40 -0.59 20.01
CA ARG A 187 1.69 -0.88 20.64
C ARG A 187 2.02 -2.36 20.52
N ILE A 188 3.09 -2.65 19.77
CA ILE A 188 3.45 -4.00 19.37
C ILE A 188 4.80 -4.36 19.98
N LEU A 189 4.85 -5.44 20.77
CA LEU A 189 6.09 -6.03 21.28
C LEU A 189 6.31 -7.38 20.61
N ILE A 190 7.48 -7.56 20.02
CA ILE A 190 8.01 -8.85 19.61
C ILE A 190 9.21 -9.15 20.50
N THR A 191 9.18 -10.23 21.25
CA THR A 191 10.29 -10.59 22.13
C THR A 191 10.65 -12.06 22.02
N TYR A 192 11.96 -12.34 21.96
CA TYR A 192 12.49 -13.68 21.90
C TYR A 192 13.54 -13.90 23.01
N GLY A 193 13.29 -14.90 23.82
CA GLY A 193 14.16 -15.26 24.94
C GLY A 193 13.45 -16.11 25.98
N SER A 194 14.02 -16.17 27.17
CA SER A 194 13.50 -16.83 28.38
C SER A 194 13.00 -15.83 29.42
N GLU A 195 12.42 -14.71 28.96
CA GLU A 195 12.00 -13.61 29.83
C GLU A 195 10.97 -14.06 30.85
N THR A 196 11.18 -13.62 32.10
CA THR A 196 10.18 -13.72 33.19
C THR A 196 9.02 -12.75 32.95
N SER A 197 7.92 -12.92 33.69
CA SER A 197 6.78 -12.00 33.60
C SER A 197 7.17 -10.57 33.95
N GLU A 198 8.06 -10.38 34.92
CA GLU A 198 8.54 -9.05 35.32
C GLU A 198 9.34 -8.38 34.21
N GLN A 199 10.18 -9.16 33.49
CA GLN A 199 10.95 -8.64 32.35
C GLN A 199 10.03 -8.29 31.16
N ILE A 200 9.01 -9.07 30.91
CA ILE A 200 7.98 -8.74 29.89
C ILE A 200 7.27 -7.43 30.27
N GLU A 201 6.86 -7.27 31.52
CA GLU A 201 6.23 -6.03 32.00
C GLU A 201 7.16 -4.81 31.87
N GLU A 202 8.47 -4.99 32.05
CA GLU A 202 9.46 -3.93 31.82
C GLU A 202 9.53 -3.55 30.34
N GLN A 203 9.56 -4.53 29.44
CA GLN A 203 9.55 -4.30 27.99
C GLN A 203 8.27 -3.61 27.51
N LEU A 204 7.11 -3.98 28.07
CA LEU A 204 5.82 -3.32 27.78
C LEU A 204 5.82 -1.87 28.26
N ARG A 205 6.36 -1.57 29.45
CA ARG A 205 6.52 -0.18 29.92
C ARG A 205 7.48 0.62 29.05
N GLU A 206 8.56 0.01 28.53
CA GLU A 206 9.42 0.67 27.56
C GLU A 206 8.67 1.00 26.29
N LEU A 207 7.90 0.03 25.76
CA LEU A 207 7.05 0.22 24.58
C LEU A 207 6.05 1.37 24.78
N ASP A 208 5.42 1.46 25.96
CA ASP A 208 4.49 2.56 26.30
C ASP A 208 5.17 3.93 26.32
N SER A 209 6.44 3.97 26.67
CA SER A 209 7.23 5.20 26.71
C SER A 209 7.69 5.69 25.34
N GLN A 210 7.58 4.86 24.30
CA GLN A 210 7.95 5.25 22.95
C GLN A 210 6.98 6.30 22.40
N ILE A 211 7.53 7.33 21.78
CA ILE A 211 6.74 8.36 21.09
C ILE A 211 6.42 7.85 19.69
N ILE A 212 5.14 7.73 19.41
CA ILE A 212 4.64 7.48 18.05
C ILE A 212 4.75 8.80 17.29
N ARG A 213 5.47 8.80 16.18
CA ARG A 213 5.70 9.97 15.33
C ARG A 213 4.83 9.87 14.09
N GLY A 214 3.98 10.86 13.87
CA GLY A 214 3.12 10.97 12.73
C GLY A 214 3.28 12.30 12.03
#